data_b84d0de49f46c3185581e3dfc9facb31
#
_entry.id   b84d0de49f46c3185581e3dfc9facb31
#
_cell.length_a   1.000
_cell.length_b   1.000
_cell.length_c   1.000
_cell.angle_alpha   90.00
_cell.angle_beta   90.00
_cell.angle_gamma   90.00
#
_symmetry.space_group_name_H-M   'P 1'
#
loop_
_entity.id
_entity.type
_entity.pdbx_description
1 polymer ?
#
loop_
_entity_poly.entity_id
_entity_poly.type
_entity_poly.pdbx_seq_one_letter_code
_entity_poly.pdbx_strand_id
1 'polypeptide(L)'
;MLLRYLKKIFYNSVAELRVYNYPVESSIYMLDIRTNERKYILADSHYTSNIIEKCTTSGDYATLEKHWLENSHFYDIMYLPKYKIYARLHADKVDFDEKKGMEKLINERDLYLMLFDENMEKIGETKLSNCRYSPFTSWNATYGGIALFVDNVLDEKNNTDDLTIDIISLK
;
A
#
# COMPACT_ATOMS: atom_id res chain seq x y z
N MET A 1 -4.42 20.90 0.87
CA MET A 1 -4.90 19.74 0.12
C MET A 1 -4.24 18.42 0.53
N LEU A 2 -3.33 18.42 1.48
CA LEU A 2 -2.61 17.24 2.01
C LEU A 2 -3.43 16.39 3.01
N LEU A 3 -4.61 16.83 3.40
CA LEU A 3 -5.43 16.24 4.48
C LEU A 3 -6.50 15.23 4.00
N ARG A 4 -6.57 14.92 2.70
CA ARG A 4 -7.57 13.97 2.18
C ARG A 4 -7.15 12.51 2.13
N TYR A 5 -5.89 12.18 2.40
CA TYR A 5 -5.41 10.80 2.46
C TYR A 5 -5.62 10.10 3.81
N LEU A 6 -6.24 10.77 4.77
CA LEU A 6 -6.40 10.26 6.14
C LEU A 6 -7.71 9.50 6.39
N LYS A 7 -8.44 9.02 5.38
CA LYS A 7 -9.72 8.36 5.64
C LYS A 7 -9.98 7.11 4.80
N LYS A 8 -9.37 6.00 5.18
CA LYS A 8 -10.05 4.70 5.19
C LYS A 8 -9.65 3.95 6.45
N ILE A 9 -10.24 4.36 7.55
CA ILE A 9 -10.18 3.59 8.79
C ILE A 9 -11.25 2.51 8.65
N PHE A 10 -10.85 1.26 8.47
CA PHE A 10 -11.79 0.16 8.52
C PHE A 10 -12.23 -0.05 9.97
N TYR A 11 -13.49 0.23 10.24
CA TYR A 11 -14.12 -0.10 11.50
C TYR A 11 -14.38 -1.60 11.56
N ASN A 12 -13.62 -2.31 12.37
CA ASN A 12 -14.08 -3.60 12.86
C ASN A 12 -14.93 -3.32 14.11
N SER A 13 -16.24 -3.49 14.02
CA SER A 13 -17.22 -3.15 15.08
C SER A 13 -17.13 -4.04 16.33
N VAL A 14 -16.13 -4.90 16.45
CA VAL A 14 -15.91 -5.79 17.60
C VAL A 14 -14.59 -5.49 18.31
N ALA A 15 -13.68 -4.75 17.71
CA ALA A 15 -12.40 -4.39 18.32
C ALA A 15 -12.33 -2.88 18.54
N GLU A 16 -12.14 -2.49 19.77
CA GLU A 16 -11.83 -1.12 20.20
C GLU A 16 -10.43 -0.67 19.72
N LEU A 17 -9.83 -1.42 18.81
CA LEU A 17 -8.49 -1.21 18.27
C LEU A 17 -8.55 -0.60 16.87
N ARG A 18 -7.90 0.52 16.67
CA ARG A 18 -7.65 1.13 15.36
C ARG A 18 -6.23 0.84 14.93
N VAL A 19 -6.08 0.31 13.73
CA VAL A 19 -4.78 0.07 13.10
C VAL A 19 -4.69 0.94 11.85
N TYR A 20 -3.59 1.67 11.69
CA TYR A 20 -3.37 2.57 10.57
C TYR A 20 -1.88 2.75 10.31
N ASN A 21 -1.54 3.25 9.15
CA ASN A 21 -0.18 3.64 8.78
C ASN A 21 -0.19 4.94 7.95
N TYR A 22 0.98 5.52 7.78
CA TYR A 22 1.19 6.64 6.89
C TYR A 22 1.90 6.19 5.61
N PRO A 23 1.59 6.81 4.45
CA PRO A 23 2.20 6.42 3.18
C PRO A 23 3.71 6.62 3.12
N VAL A 24 4.24 7.47 3.98
CA VAL A 24 5.63 7.97 3.95
C VAL A 24 6.55 7.30 4.98
N GLU A 25 6.10 6.24 5.62
CA GLU A 25 6.91 5.50 6.59
C GLU A 25 6.48 4.04 6.71
N SER A 26 7.40 3.18 7.11
CA SER A 26 7.13 1.75 7.27
C SER A 26 6.32 1.43 8.53
N SER A 27 6.27 2.32 9.50
CA SER A 27 5.61 2.07 10.79
C SER A 27 4.11 1.84 10.67
N ILE A 28 3.60 0.95 11.52
CA ILE A 28 2.17 0.71 11.73
C ILE A 28 1.81 1.22 13.13
N TYR A 29 0.70 1.93 13.23
CA TYR A 29 0.19 2.52 14.46
C TYR A 29 -1.07 1.81 14.92
N MET A 30 -1.15 1.57 16.22
CA MET A 30 -2.29 0.95 16.88
C MET A 30 -2.79 1.87 17.98
N LEU A 31 -4.10 2.08 18.02
CA LEU A 31 -4.78 2.85 19.06
C LEU A 31 -5.91 2.01 19.66
N ASP A 32 -5.78 1.65 20.93
CA ASP A 32 -6.90 1.13 21.70
C ASP A 32 -7.81 2.31 22.10
N ILE A 33 -9.03 2.30 21.56
CA ILE A 33 -9.98 3.42 21.75
C ILE A 33 -10.49 3.49 23.17
N ARG A 34 -10.55 2.35 23.87
CA ARG A 34 -11.06 2.26 25.23
C ARG A 34 -10.06 2.81 26.25
N THR A 35 -8.79 2.42 26.11
CA THR A 35 -7.72 2.80 27.05
C THR A 35 -6.96 4.04 26.60
N ASN A 36 -7.13 4.46 25.33
CA ASN A 36 -6.33 5.47 24.65
C ASN A 36 -4.83 5.14 24.61
N GLU A 37 -4.49 3.87 24.77
CA GLU A 37 -3.10 3.42 24.60
C GLU A 37 -2.71 3.43 23.14
N ARG A 38 -1.49 3.91 22.88
CA ARG A 38 -0.90 3.98 21.55
C ARG A 38 0.35 3.13 21.49
N LYS A 39 0.46 2.34 20.43
CA LYS A 39 1.67 1.58 20.10
C LYS A 39 2.05 1.87 18.66
N TYR A 40 3.33 1.80 18.36
CA TYR A 40 3.81 1.76 16.99
C TYR A 40 4.75 0.57 16.83
N ILE A 41 4.77 0.01 15.64
CA ILE A 41 5.52 -1.17 15.27
C ILE A 41 6.31 -0.85 14.02
N LEU A 42 7.60 -1.13 14.03
CA LEU A 42 8.42 -1.05 12.82
C LEU A 42 8.04 -2.22 11.91
N ALA A 43 7.50 -1.90 10.77
CA ALA A 43 7.05 -2.88 9.78
C ALA A 43 7.87 -2.74 8.50
N ASP A 44 9.19 -2.83 8.68
CA ASP A 44 10.16 -2.60 7.62
C ASP A 44 10.06 -3.64 6.51
N SER A 45 10.17 -3.17 5.27
CA SER A 45 10.28 -4.02 4.09
C SER A 45 11.69 -4.60 3.98
N HIS A 46 11.78 -5.82 3.45
CA HIS A 46 13.05 -6.41 3.04
C HIS A 46 13.45 -6.04 1.61
N TYR A 47 12.53 -5.46 0.84
CA TYR A 47 12.70 -5.21 -0.59
C TYR A 47 12.86 -3.74 -0.95
N THR A 48 12.26 -2.84 -0.15
CA THR A 48 12.22 -1.41 -0.47
C THR A 48 12.84 -0.57 0.63
N SER A 49 13.13 0.70 0.34
CA SER A 49 13.57 1.64 1.35
C SER A 49 12.46 1.86 2.39
N ASN A 50 12.84 1.83 3.66
CA ASN A 50 11.97 2.11 4.80
C ASN A 50 12.09 3.57 5.28
N ILE A 51 13.07 4.29 4.72
CA ILE A 51 13.32 5.70 4.98
C ILE A 51 12.89 6.47 3.75
N ILE A 52 11.92 7.34 3.93
CA ILE A 52 11.41 8.23 2.90
C ILE A 52 11.94 9.62 3.17
N GLU A 53 12.55 10.22 2.17
CA GLU A 53 13.08 11.56 2.27
C GLU A 53 11.95 12.57 2.46
N LYS A 54 12.21 13.62 3.24
CA LYS A 54 11.23 14.69 3.39
C LYS A 54 11.16 15.50 2.10
N CYS A 55 9.97 15.73 1.58
CA CYS A 55 9.77 16.69 0.53
C CYS A 55 9.99 18.09 1.10
N THR A 56 11.05 18.76 0.64
CA THR A 56 11.44 20.09 1.13
C THR A 56 10.77 21.22 0.38
N THR A 57 10.09 20.93 -0.73
CA THR A 57 9.47 21.94 -1.59
C THR A 57 7.96 21.91 -1.41
N SER A 58 7.39 23.00 -0.94
CA SER A 58 5.94 23.17 -0.84
C SER A 58 5.46 24.02 -2.01
N GLY A 59 4.53 23.51 -2.78
CA GLY A 59 3.77 24.31 -3.74
C GLY A 59 4.02 24.04 -5.23
N ASP A 60 5.04 23.27 -5.57
CA ASP A 60 5.25 22.82 -6.94
C ASP A 60 4.77 21.36 -7.11
N TYR A 61 3.74 21.17 -7.92
CA TYR A 61 3.13 19.86 -8.14
C TYR A 61 4.10 18.87 -8.79
N ALA A 62 4.90 19.31 -9.76
CA ALA A 62 5.86 18.46 -10.45
C ALA A 62 6.95 17.94 -9.51
N THR A 63 7.41 18.77 -8.59
CA THR A 63 8.38 18.36 -7.56
C THR A 63 7.76 17.35 -6.59
N LEU A 64 6.48 17.52 -6.23
CA LEU A 64 5.78 16.54 -5.38
C LEU A 64 5.60 15.19 -6.07
N GLU A 65 5.23 15.19 -7.35
CA GLU A 65 5.12 13.97 -8.15
C GLU A 65 6.46 13.24 -8.28
N LYS A 66 7.52 13.97 -8.61
CA LYS A 66 8.88 13.42 -8.67
C LYS A 66 9.28 12.82 -7.32
N HIS A 67 9.10 13.56 -6.24
CA HIS A 67 9.39 13.07 -4.90
C HIS A 67 8.61 11.78 -4.58
N TRP A 68 7.34 11.73 -4.93
CA TRP A 68 6.51 10.55 -4.71
C TRP A 68 6.98 9.34 -5.51
N LEU A 69 7.46 9.53 -6.75
CA LEU A 69 8.03 8.47 -7.57
C LEU A 69 9.37 7.94 -7.05
N GLU A 70 10.24 8.84 -6.62
CA GLU A 70 11.60 8.53 -6.19
C GLU A 70 11.68 8.00 -4.74
N ASN A 71 10.53 7.79 -4.09
CA ASN A 71 10.43 7.23 -2.75
C ASN A 71 9.48 6.04 -2.71
N SER A 72 9.71 5.13 -1.76
CA SER A 72 8.77 4.04 -1.47
C SER A 72 7.44 4.60 -0.97
N HIS A 73 6.36 3.85 -1.18
CA HIS A 73 5.02 4.26 -0.75
C HIS A 73 4.32 3.09 -0.08
N PHE A 74 3.81 3.30 1.13
CA PHE A 74 3.07 2.31 1.90
C PHE A 74 1.58 2.61 1.82
N TYR A 75 0.79 1.63 1.35
CA TYR A 75 -0.66 1.74 1.25
C TYR A 75 -1.34 1.40 2.58
N ASP A 76 -2.64 1.65 2.66
CA ASP A 76 -3.42 1.39 3.87
C ASP A 76 -3.35 -0.08 4.27
N ILE A 77 -3.17 -0.31 5.58
CA ILE A 77 -3.22 -1.65 6.16
C ILE A 77 -4.67 -2.12 6.26
N MET A 78 -4.92 -3.38 5.90
CA MET A 78 -6.25 -4.00 5.94
C MET A 78 -6.25 -5.26 6.79
N TYR A 79 -7.34 -5.48 7.53
CA TYR A 79 -7.55 -6.72 8.28
C TYR A 79 -8.33 -7.74 7.45
N LEU A 80 -7.91 -9.00 7.47
CA LEU A 80 -8.56 -10.15 6.86
C LEU A 80 -9.16 -11.04 7.97
N PRO A 81 -10.44 -10.90 8.31
CA PRO A 81 -11.02 -11.54 9.49
C PRO A 81 -10.98 -13.06 9.45
N LYS A 82 -11.18 -13.65 8.27
CA LYS A 82 -11.16 -15.11 8.09
C LYS A 82 -9.81 -15.71 8.47
N TYR A 83 -8.74 -15.02 8.17
CA TYR A 83 -7.37 -15.50 8.37
C TYR A 83 -6.73 -14.95 9.64
N LYS A 84 -7.40 -13.99 10.29
CA LYS A 84 -6.89 -13.28 11.47
C LYS A 84 -5.51 -12.66 11.24
N ILE A 85 -5.34 -12.02 10.11
CA ILE A 85 -4.09 -11.36 9.73
C ILE A 85 -4.37 -9.96 9.19
N TYR A 86 -3.32 -9.17 9.17
CA TYR A 86 -3.30 -7.89 8.47
C TYR A 86 -2.49 -8.01 7.18
N ALA A 87 -2.88 -7.25 6.18
CA ALA A 87 -2.18 -7.15 4.91
C ALA A 87 -1.92 -5.69 4.56
N ARG A 88 -0.78 -5.40 3.95
CA ARG A 88 -0.42 -4.08 3.46
C ARG A 88 0.33 -4.20 2.15
N LEU A 89 -0.07 -3.42 1.16
CA LEU A 89 0.72 -3.21 -0.04
C LEU A 89 1.76 -2.11 0.17
N HIS A 90 2.86 -2.21 -0.54
CA HIS A 90 3.79 -1.11 -0.72
C HIS A 90 4.39 -1.13 -2.13
N ALA A 91 4.79 0.04 -2.61
CA ALA A 91 5.44 0.21 -3.90
C ALA A 91 6.90 0.65 -3.70
N ASP A 92 7.78 0.10 -4.52
CA ASP A 92 9.16 0.59 -4.57
C ASP A 92 9.23 1.93 -5.31
N LYS A 93 10.36 2.61 -5.19
CA LYS A 93 10.66 3.80 -5.96
C LYS A 93 10.90 3.46 -7.43
N VAL A 94 10.76 4.45 -8.28
CA VAL A 94 11.21 4.43 -9.68
C VAL A 94 11.95 5.73 -9.95
N ASP A 95 13.05 5.66 -10.71
CA ASP A 95 13.80 6.86 -11.08
C ASP A 95 12.96 7.73 -12.03
N PHE A 96 12.88 9.02 -11.70
CA PHE A 96 12.15 9.96 -12.53
C PHE A 96 12.83 10.16 -13.88
N ASP A 97 12.07 9.98 -14.96
CA ASP A 97 12.52 10.22 -16.33
C ASP A 97 11.52 11.14 -17.04
N GLU A 98 11.94 12.38 -17.32
CA GLU A 98 11.08 13.38 -17.99
C GLU A 98 10.61 12.95 -19.38
N LYS A 99 11.30 12.00 -20.02
CA LYS A 99 10.92 11.47 -21.35
C LYS A 99 9.78 10.47 -21.28
N LYS A 100 9.52 9.94 -20.10
CA LYS A 100 8.41 9.03 -19.83
C LYS A 100 7.25 9.83 -19.22
N GLY A 101 6.03 9.52 -19.63
CA GLY A 101 4.85 10.09 -18.96
C GLY A 101 4.71 9.58 -17.52
N MET A 102 4.16 10.41 -16.64
CA MET A 102 3.94 10.06 -15.22
C MET A 102 3.17 8.75 -15.05
N GLU A 103 2.11 8.54 -15.83
CA GLU A 103 1.32 7.31 -15.79
C GLU A 103 2.19 6.07 -16.03
N LYS A 104 3.09 6.12 -17.00
CA LYS A 104 4.00 5.02 -17.29
C LYS A 104 4.95 4.77 -16.13
N LEU A 105 5.59 5.81 -15.61
CA LEU A 105 6.52 5.69 -14.48
C LEU A 105 5.84 5.10 -13.24
N ILE A 106 4.62 5.52 -12.96
CA ILE A 106 3.86 4.97 -11.84
C ILE A 106 3.59 3.48 -12.04
N ASN A 107 3.20 3.07 -13.24
CA ASN A 107 2.88 1.68 -13.55
C ASN A 107 4.12 0.78 -13.71
N GLU A 108 5.32 1.37 -13.85
CA GLU A 108 6.61 0.64 -13.79
C GLU A 108 7.03 0.28 -12.36
N ARG A 109 6.39 0.83 -11.32
CA ARG A 109 6.75 0.54 -9.93
C ARG A 109 6.50 -0.91 -9.56
N ASP A 110 7.47 -1.51 -8.90
CA ASP A 110 7.29 -2.81 -8.28
C ASP A 110 6.37 -2.72 -7.07
N LEU A 111 5.43 -3.65 -6.99
CA LEU A 111 4.49 -3.79 -5.87
C LEU A 111 4.83 -5.01 -5.03
N TYR A 112 4.66 -4.87 -3.73
CA TYR A 112 4.89 -5.92 -2.74
C TYR A 112 3.70 -6.02 -1.81
N LEU A 113 3.45 -7.23 -1.33
CA LEU A 113 2.45 -7.54 -0.33
C LEU A 113 3.14 -7.99 0.95
N MET A 114 2.86 -7.31 2.04
CA MET A 114 3.29 -7.67 3.40
C MET A 114 2.12 -8.26 4.17
N LEU A 115 2.37 -9.30 4.94
CA LEU A 115 1.41 -9.95 5.83
C LEU A 115 1.89 -9.91 7.27
N PHE A 116 0.98 -9.66 8.19
CA PHE A 116 1.24 -9.58 9.62
C PHE A 116 0.19 -10.42 10.37
N ASP A 117 0.59 -11.04 11.47
CA ASP A 117 -0.34 -11.72 12.37
C ASP A 117 -1.16 -10.73 13.24
N GLU A 118 -1.99 -11.23 14.14
CA GLU A 118 -2.79 -10.39 15.05
C GLU A 118 -1.92 -9.61 16.06
N ASN A 119 -0.68 -10.03 16.30
CA ASN A 119 0.30 -9.33 17.14
C ASN A 119 1.11 -8.30 16.37
N MET A 120 0.86 -8.14 15.07
CA MET A 120 1.62 -7.31 14.13
C MET A 120 3.05 -7.81 13.90
N GLU A 121 3.32 -9.09 14.11
CA GLU A 121 4.56 -9.70 13.66
C GLU A 121 4.48 -9.98 12.17
N LYS A 122 5.51 -9.57 11.41
CA LYS A 122 5.56 -9.82 9.97
C LYS A 122 5.75 -11.32 9.70
N ILE A 123 4.74 -11.95 9.10
CA ILE A 123 4.72 -13.38 8.78
C ILE A 123 5.07 -13.67 7.32
N GLY A 124 5.05 -12.66 6.46
CA GLY A 124 5.42 -12.82 5.06
C GLY A 124 5.55 -11.51 4.32
N GLU A 125 6.33 -11.55 3.25
CA GLU A 125 6.47 -10.45 2.29
C GLU A 125 6.82 -11.04 0.93
N THR A 126 6.14 -10.59 -0.12
CA THR A 126 6.35 -11.11 -1.47
C THR A 126 6.19 -10.01 -2.51
N LYS A 127 6.98 -10.10 -3.57
CA LYS A 127 6.80 -9.28 -4.76
C LYS A 127 5.59 -9.77 -5.55
N LEU A 128 4.76 -8.84 -6.00
CA LEU A 128 3.66 -9.13 -6.91
C LEU A 128 4.15 -9.20 -8.36
N SER A 129 3.32 -9.72 -9.25
CA SER A 129 3.66 -9.80 -10.69
C SER A 129 3.91 -8.39 -11.24
N ASN A 130 5.06 -8.23 -11.92
CA ASN A 130 5.43 -6.96 -12.53
C ASN A 130 4.39 -6.51 -13.54
N CYS A 131 4.14 -5.20 -13.57
CA CYS A 131 3.25 -4.54 -14.53
C CYS A 131 1.85 -5.20 -14.65
N ARG A 132 1.36 -5.88 -13.61
CA ARG A 132 0.03 -6.49 -13.63
C ARG A 132 -1.01 -5.64 -12.88
N TYR A 133 -0.61 -5.06 -11.77
CA TYR A 133 -1.48 -4.25 -10.91
C TYR A 133 -0.99 -2.82 -10.93
N SER A 134 -1.92 -1.87 -11.02
CA SER A 134 -1.55 -0.47 -10.92
C SER A 134 -1.40 -0.04 -9.46
N PRO A 135 -0.36 0.76 -9.13
CA PRO A 135 -0.23 1.36 -7.81
C PRO A 135 -1.35 2.34 -7.44
N PHE A 136 -2.13 2.78 -8.42
CA PHE A 136 -3.26 3.69 -8.20
C PHE A 136 -4.55 2.98 -7.88
N THR A 137 -4.64 1.70 -8.18
CA THR A 137 -5.89 1.00 -8.09
C THR A 137 -6.20 0.51 -6.72
N SER A 138 -7.47 0.29 -6.57
CA SER A 138 -8.01 -0.22 -5.33
C SER A 138 -7.65 -1.69 -5.16
N TRP A 139 -7.10 -2.00 -4.05
CA TRP A 139 -7.05 -3.36 -3.52
C TRP A 139 -7.97 -3.44 -2.31
N ASN A 140 -8.46 -4.63 -1.98
CA ASN A 140 -9.39 -4.77 -0.87
C ASN A 140 -9.28 -6.15 -0.21
N ALA A 141 -9.55 -6.18 1.10
CA ALA A 141 -9.76 -7.40 1.82
C ALA A 141 -11.14 -7.97 1.47
N THR A 142 -11.19 -9.26 1.13
CA THR A 142 -12.42 -10.01 0.87
C THR A 142 -12.50 -11.22 1.78
N TYR A 143 -13.66 -11.89 1.81
CA TYR A 143 -13.78 -13.15 2.53
C TYR A 143 -12.86 -14.24 1.97
N GLY A 144 -12.60 -14.22 0.66
CA GLY A 144 -11.74 -15.20 -0.03
C GLY A 144 -10.25 -14.93 0.06
N GLY A 145 -9.85 -13.72 0.46
CA GLY A 145 -8.45 -13.29 0.46
C GLY A 145 -8.31 -11.81 0.10
N ILE A 146 -7.27 -11.48 -0.63
CA ILE A 146 -6.95 -10.12 -1.05
C ILE A 146 -7.32 -9.97 -2.52
N ALA A 147 -8.24 -9.07 -2.83
CA ALA A 147 -8.62 -8.72 -4.19
C ALA A 147 -7.70 -7.62 -4.74
N LEU A 148 -7.12 -7.85 -5.90
CA LEU A 148 -6.27 -6.92 -6.64
C LEU A 148 -6.87 -6.70 -8.03
N PHE A 149 -7.01 -5.44 -8.42
CA PHE A 149 -7.46 -5.09 -9.77
C PHE A 149 -6.31 -5.24 -10.77
N VAL A 150 -6.58 -5.96 -11.86
CA VAL A 150 -5.65 -6.16 -12.97
C VAL A 150 -5.89 -5.05 -13.99
N ASP A 151 -5.21 -3.94 -13.82
CA ASP A 151 -5.47 -2.70 -14.58
C ASP A 151 -4.23 -1.88 -14.86
N ASN A 152 -3.03 -2.49 -14.72
CA ASN A 152 -1.80 -1.82 -15.11
C ASN A 152 -1.77 -1.59 -16.63
N VAL A 153 -1.57 -0.34 -17.03
CA VAL A 153 -1.55 0.05 -18.46
C VAL A 153 -0.38 -0.54 -19.24
N LEU A 154 0.61 -1.12 -18.56
CA LEU A 154 1.76 -1.78 -19.17
C LEU A 154 1.54 -3.29 -19.31
N ASP A 155 0.44 -3.84 -18.80
CA ASP A 155 0.10 -5.25 -19.01
C ASP A 155 -0.49 -5.45 -20.42
N GLU A 156 0.30 -6.01 -21.33
CA GLU A 156 -0.14 -6.29 -22.71
C GLU A 156 -1.34 -7.23 -22.80
N LYS A 157 -1.64 -7.94 -21.72
CA LYS A 157 -2.78 -8.87 -21.63
C LYS A 157 -4.03 -8.19 -21.04
N ASN A 158 -3.89 -6.96 -20.56
CA ASN A 158 -4.99 -6.23 -19.99
C ASN A 158 -5.94 -5.77 -21.09
N ASN A 159 -7.19 -6.22 -21.03
CA ASN A 159 -8.25 -5.71 -21.88
C ASN A 159 -9.00 -4.63 -21.10
N THR A 160 -8.88 -3.37 -21.52
CA THR A 160 -9.49 -2.23 -20.83
C THR A 160 -11.01 -2.28 -20.81
N ASP A 161 -11.64 -3.10 -21.65
CA ASP A 161 -13.10 -3.28 -21.71
C ASP A 161 -13.60 -4.28 -20.66
N ASP A 162 -12.68 -5.06 -20.04
CA ASP A 162 -13.00 -6.10 -19.07
C ASP A 162 -12.46 -5.76 -17.69
N LEU A 163 -13.30 -5.83 -16.66
CA LEU A 163 -12.86 -5.74 -15.28
C LEU A 163 -12.31 -7.09 -14.82
N THR A 164 -10.99 -7.18 -14.67
CA THR A 164 -10.32 -8.38 -14.15
C THR A 164 -9.86 -8.15 -12.70
N ILE A 165 -10.14 -9.11 -11.83
CA ILE A 165 -9.74 -9.09 -10.43
C ILE A 165 -9.06 -10.40 -10.08
N ASP A 166 -7.85 -10.33 -9.56
CA ASP A 166 -7.17 -11.48 -8.97
C ASP A 166 -7.50 -11.57 -7.48
N ILE A 167 -7.78 -12.78 -7.00
CA ILE A 167 -7.96 -13.06 -5.57
C ILE A 167 -6.76 -13.86 -5.07
N ILE A 168 -5.93 -13.22 -4.26
CA ILE A 168 -4.84 -13.90 -3.55
C ILE A 168 -5.44 -14.61 -2.34
N SER A 169 -5.59 -15.93 -2.46
CA SER A 169 -6.05 -16.77 -1.34
C SER A 169 -4.87 -17.17 -0.47
N LEU A 170 -5.06 -17.08 0.83
CA LEU A 170 -4.08 -17.52 1.82
C LEU A 170 -4.39 -18.97 2.21
N LYS A 171 -3.37 -19.78 2.24
CA LYS A 171 -3.49 -21.22 2.61
C LYS A 171 -2.99 -21.44 4.02
#